data_4970ebd03db2c738aeba8abc066cffa4
#
_entry.id   4970ebd03db2c738aeba8abc066cffa4
#
_cell.length_a   1.000
_cell.length_b   1.000
_cell.length_c   1.000
_cell.angle_alpha   90.00
_cell.angle_beta   90.00
_cell.angle_gamma   90.00
#
_symmetry.space_group_name_H-M   'P 1'
#
loop_
_entity.id
_entity.type
_entity.pdbx_description
1 polymer ?
#
loop_
_entity_poly.entity_id
_entity_poly.type
_entity_poly.pdbx_seq_one_letter_code
_entity_poly.pdbx_strand_id
1 'polypeptide(L)'
;LHRVDRRQRQMCIRDRVLQKNTLFSGTIKENILWGKADASDHELNEVLDIACASEFIDALPKGINTDLGQGGVNVSGGQKQRLCIARALLKKPKILILDDSTSALDTATERKLTDGLAYYLPKTTKIIISQRLSSLAHADKIVILTDGKIDDIGTPEELANRNHIYQDLCKIQEGDK
;
A
#
# COMPACT_ATOMS: atom_id res chain seq x y z
N LEU A 1 21.28 26.55 1.19
CA LEU A 1 20.01 26.41 1.95
C LEU A 1 18.83 26.01 1.07
N HIS A 2 18.72 26.48 -0.20
CA HIS A 2 17.58 26.12 -1.09
C HIS A 2 17.59 24.71 -1.67
N ARG A 3 18.71 24.01 -1.68
CA ARG A 3 18.83 22.66 -2.29
C ARG A 3 18.29 21.55 -1.40
N VAL A 4 18.36 21.72 -0.08
CA VAL A 4 17.86 20.76 0.91
C VAL A 4 16.33 20.79 0.97
N ASP A 5 15.73 21.98 0.92
CA ASP A 5 14.29 22.18 0.98
C ASP A 5 13.55 21.59 -0.23
N ARG A 6 14.13 21.64 -1.43
CA ARG A 6 13.55 20.99 -2.61
C ARG A 6 13.50 19.46 -2.52
N ARG A 7 14.56 18.82 -1.98
CA ARG A 7 14.58 17.36 -1.81
C ARG A 7 13.61 16.91 -0.73
N GLN A 8 13.51 17.62 0.38
CA GLN A 8 12.53 17.33 1.42
C GLN A 8 11.09 17.52 0.93
N ARG A 9 10.79 18.59 0.17
CA ARG A 9 9.48 18.79 -0.44
C ARG A 9 9.13 17.69 -1.46
N GLN A 10 10.11 17.19 -2.23
CA GLN A 10 9.89 16.08 -3.16
C GLN A 10 9.67 14.74 -2.44
N MET A 11 10.28 14.51 -1.28
CA MET A 11 10.05 13.32 -0.46
C MET A 11 8.64 13.28 0.13
N CYS A 12 8.02 14.45 0.41
CA CYS A 12 6.65 14.56 0.90
C CYS A 12 5.59 14.49 -0.20
N ILE A 13 5.97 14.63 -1.48
CA ILE A 13 5.03 14.62 -2.61
C ILE A 13 4.69 13.20 -3.05
N ARG A 14 5.67 12.31 -3.05
CA ARG A 14 5.54 10.91 -3.49
C ARG A 14 6.01 9.96 -2.42
N ASP A 15 5.24 8.92 -2.14
CA ASP A 15 5.73 7.75 -1.40
C ASP A 15 5.45 6.47 -2.18
N ARG A 16 6.31 5.49 -2.03
CA ARG A 16 6.21 4.21 -2.73
C ARG A 16 6.36 3.06 -1.75
N VAL A 17 5.41 2.15 -1.78
CA VAL A 17 5.51 0.84 -1.13
C VAL A 17 5.90 -0.17 -2.20
N LEU A 18 7.06 -0.75 -2.06
CA LEU A 18 7.65 -1.68 -3.02
C LEU A 18 7.14 -3.11 -2.78
N GLN A 19 7.18 -3.94 -3.81
CA GLN A 19 6.96 -5.39 -3.71
C GLN A 19 7.88 -6.03 -2.64
N LYS A 20 9.17 -5.66 -2.64
CA LYS A 20 10.12 -6.05 -1.58
C LYS A 20 10.03 -5.07 -0.42
N ASN A 21 9.26 -5.45 0.58
CA ASN A 21 9.06 -4.65 1.78
C ASN A 21 10.28 -4.72 2.70
N THR A 22 10.90 -3.56 2.94
CA THR A 22 12.09 -3.45 3.80
C THR A 22 11.70 -2.80 5.12
N LEU A 23 11.91 -3.55 6.19
CA LEU A 23 11.87 -3.05 7.55
C LEU A 23 13.30 -2.99 8.10
N PHE A 24 13.54 -2.01 8.98
CA PHE A 24 14.81 -1.84 9.65
C PHE A 24 14.82 -2.56 10.99
N SER A 25 16.01 -2.85 11.51
CA SER A 25 16.16 -3.34 12.88
C SER A 25 15.59 -2.33 13.87
N GLY A 26 15.01 -2.82 14.97
CA GLY A 26 14.34 -2.02 15.97
C GLY A 26 12.86 -2.38 16.10
N THR A 27 12.11 -1.58 16.81
CA THR A 27 10.70 -1.82 17.13
C THR A 27 9.77 -1.50 15.96
N ILE A 28 8.53 -2.01 16.02
CA ILE A 28 7.46 -1.63 15.09
C ILE A 28 7.27 -0.11 15.12
N LYS A 29 7.18 0.50 16.32
CA LYS A 29 7.01 1.96 16.49
C LYS A 29 8.09 2.75 15.77
N GLU A 30 9.35 2.40 15.98
CA GLU A 30 10.48 3.07 15.30
C GLU A 30 10.38 2.96 13.79
N ASN A 31 10.02 1.78 13.27
CA ASN A 31 9.84 1.58 11.82
C ASN A 31 8.73 2.44 11.23
N ILE A 32 7.61 2.62 11.92
CA ILE A 32 6.52 3.48 11.44
C ILE A 32 6.91 4.95 11.52
N LEU A 33 7.60 5.37 12.61
CA LEU A 33 8.08 6.74 12.80
C LEU A 33 9.09 7.21 11.75
N TRP A 34 9.69 6.32 10.97
CA TRP A 34 10.47 6.70 9.79
C TRP A 34 9.61 7.45 8.74
N GLY A 35 8.30 7.28 8.79
CA GLY A 35 7.37 8.06 7.97
C GLY A 35 7.27 9.52 8.44
N LYS A 36 7.17 9.73 9.76
CA LYS A 36 7.06 11.03 10.41
C LYS A 36 7.56 10.89 11.85
N ALA A 37 8.72 11.43 12.15
CA ALA A 37 9.43 11.24 13.43
C ALA A 37 8.68 11.81 14.65
N ASP A 38 7.91 12.88 14.44
CA ASP A 38 7.12 13.61 15.44
C ASP A 38 5.63 13.25 15.44
N ALA A 39 5.28 12.09 14.88
CA ALA A 39 3.90 11.63 14.85
C ALA A 39 3.38 11.34 16.27
N SER A 40 2.17 11.77 16.54
CA SER A 40 1.46 11.47 17.78
C SER A 40 1.04 9.98 17.83
N ASP A 41 0.81 9.47 19.04
CA ASP A 41 0.29 8.10 19.19
C ASP A 41 -1.09 7.92 18.51
N HIS A 42 -1.89 8.98 18.42
CA HIS A 42 -3.15 8.98 17.66
C HIS A 42 -2.90 8.76 16.17
N GLU A 43 -1.96 9.50 15.57
CA GLU A 43 -1.61 9.34 14.14
C GLU A 43 -1.03 7.95 13.87
N LEU A 44 -0.24 7.40 14.80
CA LEU A 44 0.29 6.05 14.68
C LEU A 44 -0.84 5.01 14.67
N ASN A 45 -1.76 5.07 15.63
CA ASN A 45 -2.87 4.13 15.71
C ASN A 45 -3.78 4.23 14.47
N GLU A 46 -4.08 5.45 14.01
CA GLU A 46 -4.89 5.68 12.82
C GLU A 46 -4.30 4.99 11.58
N VAL A 47 -3.01 5.17 11.30
CA VAL A 47 -2.39 4.53 10.12
C VAL A 47 -2.21 3.02 10.28
N LEU A 48 -2.07 2.52 11.51
CA LEU A 48 -2.01 1.09 11.78
C LEU A 48 -3.37 0.42 11.54
N ASP A 49 -4.45 1.06 11.96
CA ASP A 49 -5.83 0.59 11.71
C ASP A 49 -6.13 0.55 10.21
N ILE A 50 -5.82 1.61 9.48
CA ILE A 50 -6.02 1.69 8.03
C ILE A 50 -5.21 0.64 7.29
N ALA A 51 -3.96 0.41 7.72
CA ALA A 51 -3.11 -0.63 7.16
C ALA A 51 -3.50 -2.05 7.62
N CYS A 52 -4.58 -2.20 8.39
CA CYS A 52 -5.02 -3.47 8.99
C CYS A 52 -3.92 -4.14 9.84
N ALA A 53 -3.09 -3.33 10.51
CA ALA A 53 -1.94 -3.81 11.28
C ALA A 53 -2.24 -3.95 12.78
N SER A 54 -3.22 -3.22 13.31
CA SER A 54 -3.53 -3.18 14.74
C SER A 54 -3.81 -4.56 15.32
N GLU A 55 -4.64 -5.37 14.66
CA GLU A 55 -5.04 -6.69 15.14
C GLU A 55 -3.85 -7.60 15.46
N PHE A 56 -2.88 -7.70 14.55
CA PHE A 56 -1.72 -8.55 14.81
C PHE A 56 -0.73 -7.92 15.80
N ILE A 57 -0.65 -6.58 15.86
CA ILE A 57 0.21 -5.86 16.80
C ILE A 57 -0.31 -6.04 18.22
N ASP A 58 -1.62 -5.94 18.42
CA ASP A 58 -2.26 -6.10 19.73
C ASP A 58 -2.12 -7.54 20.27
N ALA A 59 -2.01 -8.53 19.38
CA ALA A 59 -1.73 -9.91 19.75
C ALA A 59 -0.26 -10.15 20.18
N LEU A 60 0.66 -9.20 19.94
CA LEU A 60 2.06 -9.33 20.33
C LEU A 60 2.27 -8.95 21.81
N PRO A 61 3.11 -9.67 22.57
CA PRO A 61 3.33 -9.41 24.00
C PRO A 61 3.80 -7.99 24.34
N LYS A 62 4.50 -7.32 23.41
CA LYS A 62 5.00 -5.95 23.56
C LYS A 62 4.28 -4.95 22.65
N GLY A 63 3.20 -5.36 21.98
CA GLY A 63 2.46 -4.52 21.06
C GLY A 63 3.37 -3.82 20.05
N ILE A 64 3.17 -2.53 19.86
CA ILE A 64 3.96 -1.68 18.95
C ILE A 64 5.45 -1.58 19.31
N ASN A 65 5.82 -1.93 20.56
CA ASN A 65 7.22 -1.94 21.01
C ASN A 65 7.91 -3.28 20.77
N THR A 66 7.29 -4.19 20.02
CA THR A 66 7.91 -5.47 19.65
C THR A 66 9.07 -5.24 18.69
N ASP A 67 10.22 -5.85 19.01
CA ASP A 67 11.41 -5.81 18.16
C ASP A 67 11.21 -6.68 16.92
N LEU A 68 11.50 -6.13 15.76
CA LEU A 68 11.31 -6.77 14.46
C LEU A 68 12.50 -7.65 14.04
N GLY A 69 13.64 -7.52 14.73
CA GLY A 69 14.89 -8.13 14.29
C GLY A 69 15.43 -7.57 12.99
N GLN A 70 16.53 -8.12 12.51
CA GLN A 70 17.16 -7.66 11.26
C GLN A 70 16.25 -7.94 10.06
N GLY A 71 15.85 -6.88 9.33
CA GLY A 71 14.99 -7.00 8.15
C GLY A 71 13.57 -7.50 8.44
N GLY A 72 13.12 -7.44 9.71
CA GLY A 72 11.78 -7.85 10.11
C GLY A 72 11.58 -9.37 10.10
N VAL A 73 12.60 -10.16 10.50
CA VAL A 73 12.52 -11.63 10.51
C VAL A 73 11.42 -12.17 11.44
N ASN A 74 10.98 -11.39 12.42
CA ASN A 74 9.99 -11.78 13.42
C ASN A 74 8.54 -11.59 12.99
N VAL A 75 8.30 -11.15 11.72
CA VAL A 75 6.95 -10.93 11.17
C VAL A 75 6.79 -11.54 9.79
N SER A 76 5.56 -11.96 9.46
CA SER A 76 5.24 -12.56 8.16
C SER A 76 5.35 -11.55 7.01
N GLY A 77 5.35 -12.04 5.76
CA GLY A 77 5.37 -11.20 4.57
C GLY A 77 4.21 -10.20 4.54
N GLY A 78 2.99 -10.64 4.79
CA GLY A 78 1.80 -9.79 4.84
C GLY A 78 1.83 -8.78 6.00
N GLN A 79 2.39 -9.14 7.16
CA GLN A 79 2.60 -8.22 8.26
C GLN A 79 3.63 -7.14 7.90
N LYS A 80 4.75 -7.52 7.24
CA LYS A 80 5.74 -6.56 6.71
C LYS A 80 5.09 -5.57 5.74
N GLN A 81 4.27 -6.06 4.82
CA GLN A 81 3.55 -5.21 3.86
C GLN A 81 2.70 -4.18 4.58
N ARG A 82 1.86 -4.62 5.52
CA ARG A 82 0.99 -3.72 6.30
C ARG A 82 1.77 -2.66 7.07
N LEU A 83 2.91 -3.01 7.69
CA LEU A 83 3.77 -2.05 8.36
C LEU A 83 4.42 -1.04 7.39
N CYS A 84 4.85 -1.48 6.21
CA CYS A 84 5.38 -0.58 5.19
C CYS A 84 4.32 0.37 4.64
N ILE A 85 3.08 -0.10 4.49
CA ILE A 85 1.94 0.74 4.10
C ILE A 85 1.66 1.77 5.20
N ALA A 86 1.54 1.36 6.47
CA ALA A 86 1.33 2.28 7.59
C ALA A 86 2.40 3.39 7.65
N ARG A 87 3.68 3.03 7.46
CA ARG A 87 4.78 4.00 7.37
C ARG A 87 4.61 4.99 6.22
N ALA A 88 4.15 4.54 5.06
CA ALA A 88 3.90 5.41 3.92
C ALA A 88 2.70 6.34 4.14
N LEU A 89 1.63 5.83 4.75
CA LEU A 89 0.43 6.60 5.09
C LEU A 89 0.72 7.74 6.06
N LEU A 90 1.61 7.52 7.02
CA LEU A 90 1.97 8.51 8.04
C LEU A 90 2.55 9.80 7.44
N LYS A 91 3.15 9.72 6.24
CA LYS A 91 3.66 10.89 5.49
C LYS A 91 2.56 11.73 4.84
N LYS A 92 1.32 11.24 4.76
CA LYS A 92 0.21 11.87 4.04
C LYS A 92 0.63 12.38 2.64
N PRO A 93 1.16 11.50 1.77
CA PRO A 93 1.72 11.90 0.48
C PRO A 93 0.62 12.41 -0.46
N LYS A 94 0.99 13.26 -1.44
CA LYS A 94 0.08 13.67 -2.53
C LYS A 94 -0.06 12.59 -3.60
N ILE A 95 0.96 11.76 -3.78
CA ILE A 95 0.97 10.61 -4.70
C ILE A 95 1.46 9.40 -3.91
N LEU A 96 0.63 8.37 -3.82
CA LEU A 96 0.96 7.08 -3.22
C LEU A 96 1.07 6.02 -4.31
N ILE A 97 2.21 5.34 -4.38
CA ILE A 97 2.45 4.25 -5.34
C ILE A 97 2.48 2.94 -4.55
N LEU A 98 1.57 2.03 -4.85
CA LEU A 98 1.50 0.67 -4.31
C LEU A 98 1.92 -0.30 -5.41
N ASP A 99 3.14 -0.81 -5.34
CA ASP A 99 3.74 -1.69 -6.35
C ASP A 99 3.69 -3.14 -5.86
N ASP A 100 2.66 -3.87 -6.29
CA ASP A 100 2.34 -5.24 -5.87
C ASP A 100 2.39 -5.44 -4.34
N SER A 101 2.10 -4.34 -3.63
CA SER A 101 2.27 -4.25 -2.17
C SER A 101 1.09 -4.84 -1.38
N THR A 102 0.11 -5.43 -2.05
CA THR A 102 -1.03 -6.12 -1.44
C THR A 102 -1.03 -7.62 -1.76
N SER A 103 -0.06 -8.11 -2.53
CA SER A 103 -0.01 -9.49 -3.02
C SER A 103 0.02 -10.57 -1.92
N ALA A 104 0.58 -10.26 -0.75
CA ALA A 104 0.61 -11.17 0.41
C ALA A 104 -0.59 -11.00 1.36
N LEU A 105 -1.58 -10.18 1.00
CA LEU A 105 -2.81 -9.99 1.76
C LEU A 105 -3.92 -10.91 1.22
N ASP A 106 -4.79 -11.38 2.11
CA ASP A 106 -6.04 -12.00 1.72
C ASP A 106 -7.02 -10.94 1.19
N THR A 107 -8.01 -11.39 0.41
CA THR A 107 -8.97 -10.52 -0.27
C THR A 107 -9.76 -9.62 0.68
N ALA A 108 -10.11 -10.12 1.88
CA ALA A 108 -10.87 -9.34 2.86
C ALA A 108 -10.02 -8.21 3.45
N THR A 109 -8.77 -8.49 3.79
CA THR A 109 -7.80 -7.51 4.29
C THR A 109 -7.48 -6.48 3.21
N GLU A 110 -7.29 -6.90 1.96
CA GLU A 110 -7.02 -6.01 0.83
C GLU A 110 -8.18 -5.03 0.60
N ARG A 111 -9.43 -5.50 0.66
CA ARG A 111 -10.62 -4.65 0.55
C ARG A 111 -10.69 -3.61 1.67
N LYS A 112 -10.52 -4.04 2.93
CA LYS A 112 -10.49 -3.13 4.08
C LYS A 112 -9.42 -2.04 3.92
N LEU A 113 -8.22 -2.44 3.47
CA LEU A 113 -7.13 -1.52 3.19
C LEU A 113 -7.52 -0.50 2.11
N THR A 114 -8.09 -0.94 0.99
CA THR A 114 -8.49 -0.07 -0.13
C THR A 114 -9.55 0.94 0.31
N ASP A 115 -10.57 0.50 1.07
CA ASP A 115 -11.61 1.37 1.62
C ASP A 115 -11.00 2.38 2.62
N GLY A 116 -10.10 1.93 3.49
CA GLY A 116 -9.37 2.78 4.42
C GLY A 116 -8.50 3.83 3.72
N LEU A 117 -7.82 3.45 2.64
CA LEU A 117 -7.03 4.38 1.81
C LEU A 117 -7.90 5.45 1.13
N ALA A 118 -9.10 5.09 0.68
CA ALA A 118 -10.03 6.04 0.09
C ALA A 118 -10.50 7.08 1.12
N TYR A 119 -10.81 6.63 2.34
CA TYR A 119 -11.23 7.48 3.43
C TYR A 119 -10.10 8.39 3.97
N TYR A 120 -8.93 7.82 4.26
CA TYR A 120 -7.82 8.54 4.91
C TYR A 120 -7.10 9.52 3.99
N LEU A 121 -6.98 9.16 2.72
CA LEU A 121 -6.27 9.94 1.69
C LEU A 121 -7.19 10.31 0.51
N PRO A 122 -8.30 11.04 0.73
CA PRO A 122 -9.30 11.31 -0.33
C PRO A 122 -8.75 12.19 -1.47
N LYS A 123 -7.73 13.00 -1.19
CA LYS A 123 -7.11 13.92 -2.17
C LYS A 123 -5.77 13.42 -2.72
N THR A 124 -5.37 12.20 -2.37
CA THR A 124 -4.10 11.61 -2.81
C THR A 124 -4.32 10.85 -4.12
N THR A 125 -3.49 11.10 -5.12
CA THR A 125 -3.42 10.26 -6.31
C THR A 125 -2.82 8.91 -5.92
N LYS A 126 -3.57 7.83 -6.13
CA LYS A 126 -3.13 6.47 -5.84
C LYS A 126 -2.79 5.77 -7.15
N ILE A 127 -1.58 5.27 -7.29
CA ILE A 127 -1.13 4.43 -8.40
C ILE A 127 -0.95 3.03 -7.85
N ILE A 128 -1.83 2.12 -8.25
CA ILE A 128 -1.82 0.73 -7.79
C ILE A 128 -1.33 -0.13 -8.94
N ILE A 129 -0.25 -0.86 -8.73
CA ILE A 129 0.27 -1.84 -9.67
C ILE A 129 -0.06 -3.21 -9.07
N SER A 130 -0.90 -3.98 -9.73
CA SER A 130 -1.35 -5.28 -9.24
C SER A 130 -1.67 -6.21 -10.40
N GLN A 131 -1.48 -7.50 -10.16
CA GLN A 131 -1.96 -8.57 -11.03
C GLN A 131 -3.39 -9.02 -10.64
N ARG A 132 -3.93 -8.51 -9.53
CA ARG A 132 -5.27 -8.85 -9.04
C ARG A 132 -6.27 -7.77 -9.44
N LEU A 133 -7.32 -8.15 -10.13
CA LEU A 133 -8.40 -7.22 -10.51
C LEU A 133 -9.18 -6.72 -9.30
N SER A 134 -9.25 -7.51 -8.20
CA SER A 134 -9.86 -7.08 -6.95
C SER A 134 -9.26 -5.80 -6.40
N SER A 135 -7.94 -5.62 -6.53
CA SER A 135 -7.23 -4.40 -6.13
C SER A 135 -7.59 -3.17 -6.98
N LEU A 136 -8.09 -3.39 -8.19
CA LEU A 136 -8.34 -2.37 -9.20
C LEU A 136 -9.83 -2.05 -9.39
N ALA A 137 -10.72 -2.77 -8.70
CA ALA A 137 -12.18 -2.68 -8.89
C ALA A 137 -12.74 -1.26 -8.67
N HIS A 138 -12.09 -0.46 -7.83
CA HIS A 138 -12.49 0.91 -7.52
C HIS A 138 -11.57 1.97 -8.14
N ALA A 139 -10.75 1.58 -9.13
CA ALA A 139 -9.87 2.51 -9.82
C ALA A 139 -10.68 3.40 -10.77
N ASP A 140 -10.42 4.70 -10.75
CA ASP A 140 -11.03 5.65 -11.71
C ASP A 140 -10.59 5.34 -13.14
N LYS A 141 -9.36 4.85 -13.31
CA LYS A 141 -8.77 4.42 -14.60
C LYS A 141 -7.80 3.28 -14.39
N ILE A 142 -7.83 2.35 -15.33
CA ILE A 142 -6.87 1.25 -15.45
C ILE A 142 -6.02 1.48 -16.70
N VAL A 143 -4.73 1.29 -16.57
CA VAL A 143 -3.76 1.29 -17.68
C VAL A 143 -3.30 -0.12 -17.90
N ILE A 144 -3.53 -0.67 -19.09
CA ILE A 144 -3.04 -1.99 -19.50
C ILE A 144 -1.70 -1.81 -20.19
N LEU A 145 -0.70 -2.56 -19.73
CA LEU A 145 0.65 -2.56 -20.29
C LEU A 145 0.95 -3.91 -20.90
N THR A 146 1.39 -3.91 -22.17
CA THR A 146 1.84 -5.09 -22.89
C THR A 146 3.19 -4.79 -23.56
N ASP A 147 4.18 -5.64 -23.32
CA ASP A 147 5.53 -5.48 -23.87
C ASP A 147 6.15 -4.09 -23.62
N GLY A 148 5.90 -3.53 -22.43
CA GLY A 148 6.44 -2.23 -22.03
C GLY A 148 5.77 -1.02 -22.68
N LYS A 149 4.65 -1.22 -23.37
CA LYS A 149 3.84 -0.17 -24.01
C LYS A 149 2.44 -0.14 -23.42
N ILE A 150 1.81 1.02 -23.49
CA ILE A 150 0.39 1.15 -23.16
C ILE A 150 -0.42 0.50 -24.28
N ASP A 151 -1.19 -0.52 -23.93
CA ASP A 151 -2.15 -1.19 -24.80
C ASP A 151 -3.49 -0.45 -24.81
N ASP A 152 -4.05 -0.20 -23.63
CA ASP A 152 -5.31 0.52 -23.49
C ASP A 152 -5.36 1.30 -22.16
N ILE A 153 -6.26 2.29 -22.07
CA ILE A 153 -6.58 3.07 -20.87
C ILE A 153 -8.10 3.26 -20.82
N GLY A 154 -8.71 2.87 -19.72
CA GLY A 154 -10.16 3.05 -19.53
C GLY A 154 -10.62 2.84 -18.10
N THR A 155 -11.90 3.03 -17.85
CA THR A 155 -12.53 2.56 -16.63
C THR A 155 -12.61 1.03 -16.64
N PRO A 156 -12.80 0.37 -15.48
CA PRO A 156 -13.05 -1.07 -15.45
C PRO A 156 -14.16 -1.51 -16.40
N GLU A 157 -15.26 -0.75 -16.46
CA GLU A 157 -16.41 -1.04 -17.31
C GLU A 157 -16.09 -0.89 -18.80
N GLU A 158 -15.40 0.18 -19.21
CA GLU A 158 -14.98 0.38 -20.59
C GLU A 158 -14.05 -0.73 -21.06
N LEU A 159 -13.07 -1.13 -20.23
CA LEU A 159 -12.12 -2.18 -20.59
C LEU A 159 -12.78 -3.56 -20.65
N ALA A 160 -13.72 -3.84 -19.76
CA ALA A 160 -14.51 -5.08 -19.80
C ALA A 160 -15.27 -5.24 -21.12
N ASN A 161 -15.70 -4.14 -21.74
CA ASN A 161 -16.45 -4.16 -23.00
C ASN A 161 -15.57 -4.24 -24.26
N ARG A 162 -14.32 -3.74 -24.22
CA ARG A 162 -13.53 -3.57 -25.45
C ARG A 162 -12.14 -4.21 -25.44
N ASN A 163 -11.54 -4.43 -24.26
CA ASN A 163 -10.17 -4.95 -24.19
C ASN A 163 -10.14 -6.44 -23.87
N HIS A 164 -9.65 -7.24 -24.81
CA HIS A 164 -9.62 -8.70 -24.67
C HIS A 164 -8.70 -9.19 -23.55
N ILE A 165 -7.55 -8.51 -23.32
CA ILE A 165 -6.63 -8.86 -22.22
C ILE A 165 -7.34 -8.70 -20.87
N TYR A 166 -8.06 -7.59 -20.69
CA TYR A 166 -8.81 -7.33 -19.48
C TYR A 166 -9.93 -8.36 -19.28
N GLN A 167 -10.66 -8.70 -20.37
CA GLN A 167 -11.72 -9.73 -20.34
C GLN A 167 -11.17 -11.10 -19.95
N ASP A 168 -10.02 -11.49 -20.47
CA ASP A 168 -9.40 -12.78 -20.14
C ASP A 168 -8.92 -12.83 -18.70
N LEU A 169 -8.38 -11.72 -18.16
CA LEU A 169 -8.05 -11.60 -16.74
C LEU A 169 -9.29 -11.72 -15.85
N CYS A 170 -10.43 -11.13 -16.25
CA CYS A 170 -11.70 -11.28 -15.53
C CYS A 170 -12.13 -12.75 -15.46
N LYS A 171 -12.12 -13.47 -16.60
CA LYS A 171 -12.50 -14.89 -16.66
C LYS A 171 -11.63 -15.78 -15.78
N ILE A 172 -10.31 -15.56 -15.82
CA ILE A 172 -9.35 -16.34 -15.01
C ILE A 172 -9.65 -16.15 -13.51
N GLN A 173 -9.88 -14.91 -13.07
CA GLN A 173 -10.07 -14.62 -11.65
C GLN A 173 -11.51 -14.92 -11.14
N GLU A 174 -12.48 -15.07 -12.02
CA GLU A 174 -13.82 -15.58 -11.69
C GLU A 174 -13.86 -17.11 -11.60
N GLY A 175 -13.00 -17.80 -12.34
CA GLY A 175 -12.89 -19.26 -12.32
C GLY A 175 -12.16 -19.86 -11.13
N ASP A 176 -11.44 -19.02 -10.36
CA ASP A 176 -10.71 -19.43 -9.14
C ASP A 176 -11.56 -19.27 -7.84
N LYS A 177 -12.88 -19.09 -7.98
CA LYS A 177 -13.85 -19.10 -6.88
C LYS A 177 -14.55 -20.45 -6.88
#